data_a3e80b2099cf7600061ed31a4a8dcfab
#
_entry.id   a3e80b2099cf7600061ed31a4a8dcfab
#
_cell.length_a   1.000
_cell.length_b   1.000
_cell.length_c   1.000
_cell.angle_alpha   90.00
_cell.angle_beta   90.00
_cell.angle_gamma   90.00
#
_symmetry.space_group_name_H-M   'P 1'
#
loop_
_entity.id
_entity.type
_entity.pdbx_description
1 polymer ?
#
loop_
_entity_poly.entity_id
_entity_poly.type
_entity_poly.pdbx_seq_one_letter_code
_entity_poly.pdbx_strand_id
1 'polypeptide(L)'
;DIYIAEEWINNLKKWERSFEQLDFPSVFNNSAIILTYPLFGDIRVLIRSRKRYKIYMEKCLLGFEKESDKDKYNIVIDKLASITMKYQLMKNLLLKEEKVYIQNNYVDRSIIIINNLKRLMDEAIILEKEFLGIIKKLY
;
A
#
# COMPACT_ATOMS: atom_id res chain seq x y z
N ASP A 1 -15.12 -7.24 -10.93
CA ASP A 1 -14.78 -7.52 -12.31
C ASP A 1 -13.29 -7.81 -12.44
N ILE A 2 -12.95 -8.99 -13.02
CA ILE A 2 -11.58 -9.48 -13.19
C ILE A 2 -10.73 -8.51 -14.03
N TYR A 3 -11.31 -7.94 -15.06
CA TYR A 3 -10.66 -6.99 -15.96
C TYR A 3 -10.21 -5.72 -15.20
N ILE A 4 -11.08 -5.17 -14.38
CA ILE A 4 -10.78 -3.98 -13.55
C ILE A 4 -9.67 -4.30 -12.55
N ALA A 5 -9.68 -5.49 -11.96
CA ALA A 5 -8.67 -5.89 -10.99
C ALA A 5 -7.28 -6.08 -11.62
N GLU A 6 -7.20 -6.61 -12.84
CA GLU A 6 -5.94 -6.71 -13.57
C GLU A 6 -5.40 -5.33 -13.97
N GLU A 7 -6.28 -4.43 -14.39
CA GLU A 7 -5.95 -3.04 -14.64
C GLU A 7 -5.39 -2.36 -13.38
N TRP A 8 -5.99 -2.64 -12.24
CA TRP A 8 -5.52 -2.14 -10.93
C TRP A 8 -4.07 -2.54 -10.66
N ILE A 9 -3.71 -3.81 -10.85
CA ILE A 9 -2.35 -4.30 -10.69
C ILE A 9 -1.39 -3.58 -11.64
N ASN A 10 -1.78 -3.39 -12.90
CA ASN A 10 -0.97 -2.67 -13.88
C ASN A 10 -0.77 -1.20 -13.49
N ASN A 11 -1.79 -0.56 -12.93
CA ASN A 11 -1.69 0.80 -12.42
C ASN A 11 -0.76 0.92 -11.22
N LEU A 12 -0.77 -0.05 -10.31
CA LEU A 12 0.18 -0.10 -9.20
C LEU A 12 1.62 -0.22 -9.69
N LYS A 13 1.87 -1.03 -10.71
CA LYS A 13 3.21 -1.16 -11.33
C LYS A 13 3.66 0.13 -12.00
N LYS A 14 2.77 0.83 -12.69
CA LYS A 14 3.07 2.13 -13.30
C LYS A 14 3.40 3.17 -12.23
N TRP A 15 2.66 3.18 -11.15
CA TRP A 15 2.89 4.08 -10.03
C TRP A 15 4.25 3.81 -9.38
N GLU A 16 4.61 2.54 -9.16
CA GLU A 16 5.92 2.16 -8.64
C GLU A 16 7.05 2.69 -9.52
N ARG A 17 6.92 2.55 -10.85
CA ARG A 17 7.92 3.06 -11.80
C ARG A 17 8.11 4.57 -11.70
N SER A 18 7.05 5.30 -11.36
CA SER A 18 7.13 6.75 -11.18
C SER A 18 8.01 7.17 -10.00
N PHE A 19 8.28 6.27 -9.05
CA PHE A 19 9.13 6.56 -7.90
C PHE A 19 10.56 6.93 -8.28
N GLU A 20 11.06 6.44 -9.41
CA GLU A 20 12.41 6.74 -9.92
C GLU A 20 12.60 8.21 -10.26
N GLN A 21 11.51 8.94 -10.52
CA GLN A 21 11.52 10.36 -10.84
C GLN A 21 11.45 11.26 -9.59
N LEU A 22 11.33 10.69 -8.39
CA LEU A 22 11.19 11.46 -7.18
C LEU A 22 12.52 12.02 -6.71
N ASP A 23 12.50 13.32 -6.42
CA ASP A 23 13.60 14.07 -5.80
C ASP A 23 13.16 14.43 -4.38
N PHE A 24 13.65 13.67 -3.40
CA PHE A 24 13.17 13.83 -2.03
C PHE A 24 13.59 15.14 -1.35
N PRO A 25 14.76 15.74 -1.64
CA PRO A 25 15.00 17.12 -1.20
C PRO A 25 13.91 18.08 -1.66
N SER A 26 13.48 18.00 -2.93
CA SER A 26 12.38 18.84 -3.43
C SER A 26 11.06 18.49 -2.75
N VAL A 27 10.77 17.21 -2.56
CA VAL A 27 9.54 16.76 -1.86
C VAL A 27 9.48 17.35 -0.45
N PHE A 28 10.57 17.25 0.31
CA PHE A 28 10.60 17.69 1.71
C PHE A 28 10.67 19.22 1.85
N ASN A 29 11.26 19.91 0.89
CA ASN A 29 11.37 21.38 0.92
C ASN A 29 10.12 22.11 0.41
N ASN A 30 9.43 21.53 -0.60
CA ASN A 30 8.29 22.19 -1.25
C ASN A 30 6.96 21.95 -0.55
N SER A 31 6.89 20.97 0.33
CA SER A 31 5.70 20.71 1.16
C SER A 31 5.96 21.21 2.56
N ALA A 32 5.05 22.02 3.10
CA ALA A 32 5.14 22.48 4.49
C ALA A 32 5.27 21.30 5.44
N ILE A 33 4.59 20.19 5.10
CA ILE A 33 4.70 18.88 5.74
C ILE A 33 4.51 17.82 4.68
N ILE A 34 5.18 16.67 4.83
CA ILE A 34 5.05 15.53 3.91
C ILE A 34 3.60 15.08 3.73
N LEU A 35 2.75 15.31 4.72
CA LEU A 35 1.32 14.94 4.69
C LEU A 35 0.56 15.58 3.53
N THR A 36 1.02 16.74 3.03
CA THR A 36 0.39 17.45 1.91
C THR A 36 0.92 17.04 0.54
N TYR A 37 1.96 16.22 0.50
CA TYR A 37 2.53 15.78 -0.78
C TYR A 37 1.68 14.66 -1.41
N PRO A 38 1.44 14.71 -2.75
CA PRO A 38 0.55 13.75 -3.42
C PRO A 38 0.90 12.29 -3.19
N LEU A 39 2.18 11.93 -3.20
CA LEU A 39 2.63 10.55 -2.94
C LEU A 39 2.11 10.04 -1.59
N PHE A 40 2.23 10.86 -0.56
CA PHE A 40 1.75 10.50 0.79
C PHE A 40 0.22 10.35 0.80
N GLY A 41 -0.48 11.25 0.10
CA GLY A 41 -1.93 11.18 -0.05
C GLY A 41 -2.38 9.90 -0.76
N ASP A 42 -1.69 9.50 -1.81
CA ASP A 42 -1.97 8.27 -2.55
C ASP A 42 -1.80 7.03 -1.67
N ILE A 43 -0.74 6.99 -0.87
CA ILE A 43 -0.50 5.89 0.09
C ILE A 43 -1.64 5.82 1.12
N ARG A 44 -2.08 6.97 1.64
CA ARG A 44 -3.20 7.02 2.60
C ARG A 44 -4.50 6.52 1.99
N VAL A 45 -4.76 6.83 0.72
CA VAL A 45 -5.94 6.32 0.00
C VAL A 45 -5.88 4.79 -0.11
N LEU A 46 -4.72 4.24 -0.45
CA LEU A 46 -4.53 2.79 -0.51
C LEU A 46 -4.78 2.11 0.83
N ILE A 47 -4.22 2.65 1.90
CA ILE A 47 -4.43 2.14 3.27
C ILE A 47 -5.93 2.14 3.60
N ARG A 48 -6.61 3.25 3.36
CA ARG A 48 -8.04 3.40 3.65
C ARG A 48 -8.88 2.42 2.85
N SER A 49 -8.60 2.29 1.56
CA SER A 49 -9.30 1.37 0.66
C SER A 49 -9.23 -0.08 1.18
N ARG A 50 -8.04 -0.52 1.55
CA ARG A 50 -7.82 -1.89 2.03
C ARG A 50 -8.43 -2.14 3.40
N LYS A 51 -8.36 -1.17 4.31
CA LYS A 51 -9.02 -1.25 5.62
C LYS A 51 -10.54 -1.33 5.49
N ARG A 52 -11.14 -0.54 4.60
CA ARG A 52 -12.60 -0.56 4.37
C ARG A 52 -13.05 -1.91 3.82
N TYR A 53 -12.29 -2.46 2.87
CA TYR A 53 -12.61 -3.76 2.31
C TYR A 53 -12.51 -4.86 3.39
N LYS A 54 -11.49 -4.80 4.24
CA LYS A 54 -11.32 -5.71 5.37
C LYS A 54 -12.52 -5.66 6.32
N ILE A 55 -12.98 -4.47 6.70
CA ILE A 55 -14.15 -4.28 7.55
C ILE A 55 -15.39 -4.89 6.89
N TYR A 56 -15.57 -4.69 5.59
CA TYR A 56 -16.67 -5.29 4.85
C TYR A 56 -16.64 -6.81 4.92
N MET A 57 -15.46 -7.41 4.72
CA MET A 57 -15.29 -8.87 4.78
C MET A 57 -15.52 -9.42 6.21
N GLU A 58 -15.11 -8.70 7.23
CA GLU A 58 -15.39 -9.07 8.63
C GLU A 58 -16.88 -9.08 8.91
N LYS A 59 -17.63 -8.13 8.37
CA LYS A 59 -19.10 -8.09 8.48
C LYS A 59 -19.75 -9.27 7.76
N CYS A 60 -19.26 -9.61 6.57
CA CYS A 60 -19.72 -10.78 5.84
C CYS A 60 -19.49 -12.07 6.62
N LEU A 61 -18.34 -12.17 7.29
CA LEU A 61 -17.97 -13.33 8.09
C LEU A 61 -19.00 -13.64 9.20
N LEU A 62 -19.57 -12.60 9.80
CA LEU A 62 -20.58 -12.77 10.88
C LEU A 62 -21.87 -13.42 10.38
N GLY A 63 -22.14 -13.40 9.07
CA GLY A 63 -23.32 -14.02 8.47
C GLY A 63 -23.17 -15.50 8.13
N PHE A 64 -21.97 -16.07 8.26
CA PHE A 64 -21.73 -17.48 7.90
C PHE A 64 -21.93 -18.42 9.08
N GLU A 65 -22.61 -19.53 8.81
CA GLU A 65 -22.82 -20.61 9.78
C GLU A 65 -21.78 -21.72 9.67
N LYS A 66 -21.28 -21.99 8.43
CA LYS A 66 -20.32 -23.05 8.15
C LYS A 66 -18.89 -22.59 8.40
N GLU A 67 -18.10 -23.40 9.11
CA GLU A 67 -16.69 -23.11 9.38
C GLU A 67 -15.86 -23.03 8.08
N SER A 68 -16.17 -23.87 7.07
CA SER A 68 -15.47 -23.81 5.79
C SER A 68 -15.62 -22.48 5.06
N ASP A 69 -16.78 -21.83 5.17
CA ASP A 69 -17.02 -20.51 4.59
C ASP A 69 -16.28 -19.43 5.38
N LYS A 70 -16.28 -19.52 6.72
CA LYS A 70 -15.53 -18.63 7.60
C LYS A 70 -14.04 -18.68 7.30
N ASP A 71 -13.48 -19.88 7.09
CA ASP A 71 -12.06 -20.06 6.82
C ASP A 71 -11.64 -19.34 5.52
N LYS A 72 -12.45 -19.44 4.47
CA LYS A 72 -12.20 -18.76 3.20
C LYS A 72 -12.13 -17.24 3.37
N TYR A 73 -13.07 -16.68 4.12
CA TYR A 73 -13.11 -15.23 4.37
C TYR A 73 -12.00 -14.78 5.32
N ASN A 74 -11.62 -15.61 6.28
CA ASN A 74 -10.48 -15.31 7.15
C ASN A 74 -9.17 -15.22 6.36
N ILE A 75 -8.96 -16.06 5.36
CA ILE A 75 -7.80 -15.97 4.46
C ILE A 75 -7.78 -14.62 3.75
N VAL A 76 -8.92 -14.16 3.25
CA VAL A 76 -9.04 -12.84 2.59
C VAL A 76 -8.72 -11.71 3.58
N ILE A 77 -9.28 -11.79 4.79
CA ILE A 77 -9.07 -10.77 5.84
C ILE A 77 -7.58 -10.69 6.21
N ASP A 78 -6.92 -11.82 6.39
CA ASP A 78 -5.49 -11.87 6.70
C ASP A 78 -4.64 -11.29 5.56
N LYS A 79 -5.01 -11.57 4.32
CA LYS A 79 -4.32 -11.03 3.15
C LYS A 79 -4.46 -9.50 3.09
N LEU A 80 -5.65 -8.98 3.33
CA LEU A 80 -5.91 -7.54 3.38
C LEU A 80 -5.11 -6.86 4.50
N ALA A 81 -4.99 -7.50 5.66
CA ALA A 81 -4.16 -7.00 6.76
C ALA A 81 -2.68 -6.92 6.33
N SER A 82 -2.17 -7.94 5.64
CA SER A 82 -0.79 -7.95 5.15
C SER A 82 -0.52 -6.87 4.11
N ILE A 83 -1.45 -6.66 3.18
CA ILE A 83 -1.38 -5.58 2.17
C ILE A 83 -1.36 -4.22 2.86
N THR A 84 -2.28 -4.00 3.79
CA THR A 84 -2.37 -2.74 4.55
C THR A 84 -1.05 -2.46 5.27
N MET A 85 -0.43 -3.49 5.85
CA MET A 85 0.85 -3.37 6.54
C MET A 85 1.94 -2.83 5.62
N LYS A 86 2.02 -3.30 4.37
CA LYS A 86 3.03 -2.83 3.41
C LYS A 86 2.86 -1.34 3.10
N TYR A 87 1.65 -0.89 2.85
CA TYR A 87 1.38 0.53 2.62
C TYR A 87 1.65 1.38 3.87
N GLN A 88 1.35 0.84 5.05
CA GLN A 88 1.66 1.49 6.32
C GLN A 88 3.17 1.67 6.50
N LEU A 89 3.97 0.66 6.14
CA LEU A 89 5.43 0.74 6.19
C LEU A 89 5.98 1.78 5.22
N MET A 90 5.39 1.92 4.02
CA MET A 90 5.76 2.98 3.08
C MET A 90 5.48 4.36 3.67
N LYS A 91 4.31 4.55 4.27
CA LYS A 91 3.94 5.79 4.95
C LYS A 91 4.93 6.14 6.07
N ASN A 92 5.25 5.16 6.92
CA ASN A 92 6.17 5.33 8.04
C ASN A 92 7.60 5.64 7.56
N LEU A 93 8.02 5.02 6.46
CA LEU A 93 9.31 5.30 5.83
C LEU A 93 9.42 6.78 5.43
N LEU A 94 8.40 7.31 4.77
CA LEU A 94 8.40 8.71 4.34
C LEU A 94 8.44 9.68 5.52
N LEU A 95 7.68 9.41 6.58
CA LEU A 95 7.69 10.23 7.80
C LEU A 95 9.05 10.20 8.48
N LYS A 96 9.67 9.04 8.55
CA LYS A 96 11.01 8.88 9.13
C LYS A 96 12.06 9.61 8.31
N GLU A 97 12.03 9.46 7.00
CA GLU A 97 13.03 10.06 6.11
C GLU A 97 12.91 11.59 6.08
N GLU A 98 11.71 12.14 6.20
CA GLU A 98 11.54 13.58 6.36
C GLU A 98 12.27 14.09 7.62
N LYS A 99 12.14 13.40 8.75
CA LYS A 99 12.83 13.76 9.98
C LYS A 99 14.34 13.66 9.83
N VAL A 100 14.83 12.58 9.22
CA VAL A 100 16.26 12.36 8.96
C VAL A 100 16.82 13.50 8.07
N TYR A 101 16.08 13.86 7.04
CA TYR A 101 16.46 14.95 6.14
C TYR A 101 16.64 16.28 6.89
N ILE A 102 15.69 16.62 7.74
CA ILE A 102 15.73 17.85 8.53
C ILE A 102 16.86 17.83 9.55
N GLN A 103 17.07 16.69 10.26
CA GLN A 103 18.04 16.55 11.33
C GLN A 103 19.47 16.43 10.85
N ASN A 104 19.70 15.92 9.63
CA ASN A 104 21.02 15.61 9.09
C ASN A 104 21.47 16.61 8.00
N ASN A 105 21.22 17.90 8.20
CA ASN A 105 21.70 18.97 7.32
C ASN A 105 21.23 18.85 5.87
N TYR A 106 20.02 18.36 5.65
CA TYR A 106 19.38 18.29 4.33
C TYR A 106 20.15 17.42 3.32
N VAL A 107 20.77 16.33 3.78
CA VAL A 107 21.46 15.38 2.91
C VAL A 107 20.48 14.61 2.04
N ASP A 108 20.75 14.55 0.73
CA ASP A 108 19.94 13.82 -0.22
C ASP A 108 20.10 12.30 -0.03
N ARG A 109 18.99 11.63 0.29
CA ARG A 109 18.92 10.18 0.44
C ARG A 109 17.92 9.56 -0.56
N SER A 110 17.63 10.26 -1.68
CA SER A 110 16.60 9.85 -2.64
C SER A 110 16.78 8.41 -3.13
N ILE A 111 18.01 8.00 -3.46
CA ILE A 111 18.29 6.65 -3.95
C ILE A 111 17.88 5.60 -2.93
N ILE A 112 18.24 5.81 -1.66
CA ILE A 112 17.91 4.88 -0.57
C ILE A 112 16.40 4.82 -0.35
N ILE A 113 15.74 5.97 -0.33
CA ILE A 113 14.29 6.07 -0.14
C ILE A 113 13.55 5.39 -1.27
N ILE A 114 13.92 5.69 -2.52
CA ILE A 114 13.32 5.10 -3.73
C ILE A 114 13.46 3.57 -3.70
N ASN A 115 14.66 3.06 -3.42
CA ASN A 115 14.90 1.61 -3.36
C ASN A 115 14.03 0.93 -2.29
N ASN A 116 13.90 1.54 -1.12
CA ASN A 116 13.06 1.00 -0.06
C ASN A 116 11.56 1.08 -0.40
N LEU A 117 11.10 2.18 -1.01
CA LEU A 117 9.72 2.30 -1.46
C LEU A 117 9.40 1.25 -2.52
N LYS A 118 10.29 1.06 -3.50
CA LYS A 118 10.11 0.06 -4.56
C LYS A 118 10.07 -1.36 -3.99
N ARG A 119 10.94 -1.67 -3.04
CA ARG A 119 10.92 -2.99 -2.39
C ARG A 119 9.59 -3.25 -1.69
N LEU A 120 9.11 -2.28 -0.90
CA LEU A 120 7.83 -2.40 -0.21
C LEU A 120 6.66 -2.50 -1.20
N MET A 121 6.72 -1.74 -2.29
CA MET A 121 5.68 -1.78 -3.32
C MET A 121 5.69 -3.10 -4.08
N ASP A 122 6.86 -3.66 -4.40
CA ASP A 122 6.97 -4.99 -5.02
C ASP A 122 6.33 -6.06 -4.13
N GLU A 123 6.61 -6.02 -2.82
CA GLU A 123 6.00 -6.93 -1.86
C GLU A 123 4.47 -6.74 -1.79
N ALA A 124 4.01 -5.49 -1.81
CA ALA A 124 2.58 -5.17 -1.82
C ALA A 124 1.90 -5.68 -3.10
N ILE A 125 2.52 -5.53 -4.25
CA ILE A 125 1.99 -6.00 -5.55
C ILE A 125 1.85 -7.53 -5.54
N ILE A 126 2.82 -8.26 -4.99
CA ILE A 126 2.73 -9.71 -4.85
C ILE A 126 1.50 -10.08 -4.01
N LEU A 127 1.30 -9.43 -2.88
CA LEU A 127 0.16 -9.65 -2.01
C LEU A 127 -1.17 -9.28 -2.67
N GLU A 128 -1.20 -8.19 -3.44
CA GLU A 128 -2.39 -7.77 -4.20
C GLU A 128 -2.76 -8.82 -5.26
N LYS A 129 -1.78 -9.41 -5.94
CA LYS A 129 -2.01 -10.49 -6.90
C LYS A 129 -2.54 -11.74 -6.22
N GLU A 130 -1.98 -12.11 -5.08
CA GLU A 130 -2.45 -13.25 -4.28
C GLU A 130 -3.88 -13.01 -3.79
N PHE A 131 -4.17 -11.83 -3.30
CA PHE A 131 -5.51 -11.41 -2.91
C PHE A 131 -6.51 -11.55 -4.07
N LEU A 132 -6.14 -11.07 -5.25
CA LEU A 132 -6.97 -11.17 -6.45
C LEU A 132 -7.24 -12.63 -6.80
N GLY A 133 -6.23 -13.50 -6.72
CA GLY A 133 -6.38 -14.93 -6.97
C GLY A 133 -7.35 -15.60 -5.98
N ILE A 134 -7.31 -15.20 -4.72
CA ILE A 134 -8.22 -15.71 -3.69
C ILE A 134 -9.66 -15.26 -3.97
N ILE A 135 -9.86 -13.97 -4.29
CA ILE A 135 -11.18 -13.41 -4.59
C ILE A 135 -11.80 -14.07 -5.81
N LYS A 136 -11.03 -14.36 -6.85
CA LYS A 136 -11.52 -15.07 -8.04
C LYS A 136 -12.08 -16.46 -7.70
N LYS A 137 -11.53 -17.14 -6.71
CA LYS A 137 -11.99 -18.44 -6.25
C LYS A 137 -13.24 -18.38 -5.39
N LEU A 138 -13.54 -17.23 -4.77
CA LEU A 138 -14.74 -17.03 -3.94
C LEU A 138 -15.98 -16.77 -4.79
N TYR A 139 -15.80 -16.20 -5.94
CA TYR A 139 -16.85 -15.84 -6.89
C TYR A 139 -16.64 -16.59 -8.20
#